data_a7707cb3f68a7b98f49ce76c8472885e
#
_entry.id   a7707cb3f68a7b98f49ce76c8472885e
#
_cell.length_a   1.000
_cell.length_b   1.000
_cell.length_c   1.000
_cell.angle_alpha   90.00
_cell.angle_beta   90.00
_cell.angle_gamma   90.00
#
_symmetry.space_group_name_H-M   'P 1'
#
loop_
_entity.id
_entity.type
_entity.pdbx_description
1 polymer ?
#
loop_
_entity_poly.entity_id
_entity_poly.type
_entity_poly.pdbx_seq_one_letter_code
_entity_poly.pdbx_strand_id
1 'polypeptide(L)'
;QLNDMPNALKGYSVYKISTPSLIGTTDGENKIMALVNELKTRDKVIIFIDEIHMLMGASSSNGPMDLANMFKEGLGRGTVKLIGATTVDEYERYILRDKAFVRRFERIDILEPTQEMCVEILMKTLPKIEVQTGVKLNYTDFIKENICKFIVNMTSEYKRVYEISSRYPDIALTVLRQAFSAALFDNSMEVRFRHIYEAIKSTKAVYPDVIKKELKVFKEEFKDELAEEGVVVEKPQ
;
A
#
# COMPACT_ATOMS: atom_id res chain seq x y z
N GLN A 1 -4.91 -1.80 -17.37
CA GLN A 1 -6.21 -2.38 -17.77
C GLN A 1 -7.33 -1.33 -17.76
N LEU A 2 -7.01 -0.11 -17.41
CA LEU A 2 -7.85 1.03 -17.69
C LEU A 2 -7.62 1.40 -19.15
N ASN A 3 -8.70 1.56 -19.93
CA ASN A 3 -8.64 1.92 -21.36
C ASN A 3 -8.06 3.33 -21.63
N ASP A 4 -7.41 3.94 -20.66
CA ASP A 4 -6.84 5.28 -20.67
C ASP A 4 -5.32 5.22 -20.76
N MET A 5 -4.83 4.44 -21.72
CA MET A 5 -3.41 4.28 -21.96
C MET A 5 -2.99 4.99 -23.24
N PRO A 6 -1.89 5.78 -23.21
CA PRO A 6 -1.33 6.40 -24.41
C PRO A 6 -1.08 5.37 -25.53
N ASN A 7 -1.34 5.75 -26.76
CA ASN A 7 -1.17 4.85 -27.91
C ASN A 7 0.25 4.27 -27.99
N ALA A 8 1.26 5.02 -27.56
CA ALA A 8 2.66 4.60 -27.53
C ALA A 8 2.92 3.40 -26.59
N LEU A 9 2.06 3.17 -25.59
CA LEU A 9 2.18 2.07 -24.62
C LEU A 9 1.23 0.89 -24.92
N LYS A 10 0.44 0.99 -25.98
CA LYS A 10 -0.45 -0.11 -26.37
C LYS A 10 0.34 -1.37 -26.72
N GLY A 11 -0.10 -2.48 -26.13
CA GLY A 11 0.53 -3.79 -26.31
C GLY A 11 1.78 -4.02 -25.46
N TYR A 12 2.14 -3.09 -24.57
CA TYR A 12 3.17 -3.35 -23.57
C TYR A 12 2.64 -4.26 -22.45
N SER A 13 3.50 -5.19 -22.02
CA SER A 13 3.28 -6.03 -20.84
C SER A 13 4.18 -5.55 -19.69
N VAL A 14 3.64 -5.46 -18.49
CA VAL A 14 4.39 -5.10 -17.29
C VAL A 14 4.64 -6.36 -16.46
N TYR A 15 5.90 -6.65 -16.18
CA TYR A 15 6.31 -7.78 -15.35
C TYR A 15 6.90 -7.26 -14.04
N LYS A 16 6.30 -7.67 -12.91
CA LYS A 16 6.85 -7.37 -11.58
C LYS A 16 7.93 -8.41 -11.24
N ILE A 17 9.10 -7.91 -10.86
CA ILE A 17 10.23 -8.72 -10.40
C ILE A 17 10.38 -8.54 -8.90
N SER A 18 10.55 -9.65 -8.20
CA SER A 18 10.85 -9.67 -6.77
C SER A 18 12.35 -9.49 -6.55
N THR A 19 12.75 -8.39 -5.92
CA THR A 19 14.14 -8.08 -5.61
C THR A 19 14.83 -9.17 -4.79
N PRO A 20 14.20 -9.75 -3.73
CA PRO A 20 14.81 -10.86 -2.99
C PRO A 20 15.15 -12.08 -3.85
N SER A 21 14.37 -12.36 -4.90
CA SER A 21 14.65 -13.49 -5.80
C SER A 21 15.87 -13.26 -6.70
N LEU A 22 16.27 -12.00 -6.87
CA LEU A 22 17.45 -11.62 -7.65
C LEU A 22 18.70 -11.60 -6.79
N ILE A 23 18.60 -11.13 -5.53
CA ILE A 23 19.77 -10.86 -4.66
C ILE A 23 20.10 -12.08 -3.76
N GLY A 24 19.12 -12.86 -3.35
CA GLY A 24 19.23 -13.89 -2.32
C GLY A 24 19.89 -15.22 -2.75
N THR A 25 20.49 -15.29 -3.93
CA THR A 25 21.09 -16.52 -4.46
C THR A 25 22.55 -16.28 -4.85
N THR A 26 23.41 -17.27 -4.62
CA THR A 26 24.81 -17.30 -5.11
C THR A 26 24.93 -17.08 -6.63
N ASP A 27 23.82 -17.17 -7.36
CA ASP A 27 23.75 -17.04 -8.81
C ASP A 27 22.95 -15.77 -9.24
N GLY A 28 22.80 -14.79 -8.35
CA GLY A 28 22.01 -13.58 -8.59
C GLY A 28 22.50 -12.75 -9.78
N GLU A 29 23.82 -12.60 -9.94
CA GLU A 29 24.42 -11.89 -11.08
C GLU A 29 24.05 -12.53 -12.41
N ASN A 30 24.17 -13.84 -12.53
CA ASN A 30 23.85 -14.56 -13.75
C ASN A 30 22.36 -14.45 -14.09
N LYS A 31 21.48 -14.49 -13.09
CA LYS A 31 20.03 -14.28 -13.29
C LYS A 31 19.69 -12.89 -13.80
N ILE A 32 20.35 -11.86 -13.26
CA ILE A 32 20.13 -10.48 -13.71
C ILE A 32 20.70 -10.28 -15.12
N MET A 33 21.89 -10.83 -15.40
CA MET A 33 22.46 -10.81 -16.75
C MET A 33 21.56 -11.50 -17.76
N ALA A 34 21.04 -12.67 -17.42
CA ALA A 34 20.12 -13.42 -18.26
C ALA A 34 18.82 -12.61 -18.49
N LEU A 35 18.27 -12.01 -17.44
CA LEU A 35 17.09 -11.14 -17.54
C LEU A 35 17.35 -9.94 -18.45
N VAL A 36 18.43 -9.20 -18.24
CA VAL A 36 18.77 -8.02 -19.08
C VAL A 36 18.98 -8.43 -20.53
N ASN A 37 19.62 -9.57 -20.79
CA ASN A 37 19.81 -10.07 -22.14
C ASN A 37 18.50 -10.52 -22.79
N GLU A 38 17.59 -11.16 -22.05
CA GLU A 38 16.27 -11.50 -22.53
C GLU A 38 15.45 -10.24 -22.87
N LEU A 39 15.49 -9.22 -22.01
CA LEU A 39 14.80 -7.95 -22.24
C LEU A 39 15.28 -7.20 -23.48
N LYS A 40 16.56 -7.33 -23.84
CA LYS A 40 17.11 -6.74 -25.07
C LYS A 40 16.50 -7.36 -26.35
N THR A 41 15.99 -8.58 -26.26
CA THR A 41 15.40 -9.33 -27.39
C THR A 41 13.88 -9.24 -27.46
N ARG A 42 13.25 -8.70 -26.41
CA ARG A 42 11.78 -8.60 -26.33
C ARG A 42 11.31 -7.17 -26.56
N ASP A 43 10.36 -7.04 -27.46
CA ASP A 43 9.66 -5.76 -27.67
C ASP A 43 8.49 -5.59 -26.69
N LYS A 44 8.17 -4.33 -26.40
CA LYS A 44 6.97 -3.95 -25.61
C LYS A 44 6.89 -4.58 -24.22
N VAL A 45 8.02 -4.65 -23.53
CA VAL A 45 8.12 -5.10 -22.13
C VAL A 45 8.53 -3.95 -21.25
N ILE A 46 7.87 -3.82 -20.10
CA ILE A 46 8.24 -2.94 -19.00
C ILE A 46 8.49 -3.80 -17.78
N ILE A 47 9.62 -3.62 -17.12
CA ILE A 47 9.93 -4.28 -15.86
C ILE A 47 9.59 -3.34 -14.71
N PHE A 48 8.85 -3.84 -13.74
CA PHE A 48 8.61 -3.17 -12.46
C PHE A 48 9.43 -3.85 -11.37
N ILE A 49 10.29 -3.09 -10.71
CA ILE A 49 11.12 -3.54 -9.58
C ILE A 49 10.68 -2.77 -8.33
N ASP A 50 10.12 -3.50 -7.38
CA ASP A 50 9.82 -2.99 -6.05
C ASP A 50 11.10 -2.98 -5.21
N GLU A 51 11.23 -2.02 -4.29
CA GLU A 51 12.42 -1.88 -3.44
C GLU A 51 13.73 -1.84 -4.24
N ILE A 52 13.74 -1.06 -5.34
CA ILE A 52 14.89 -1.00 -6.27
C ILE A 52 16.21 -0.60 -5.58
N HIS A 53 16.15 0.11 -4.45
CA HIS A 53 17.31 0.49 -3.66
C HIS A 53 18.12 -0.73 -3.16
N MET A 54 17.46 -1.88 -2.99
CA MET A 54 18.15 -3.12 -2.60
C MET A 54 19.19 -3.56 -3.62
N LEU A 55 19.00 -3.20 -4.90
CA LEU A 55 19.99 -3.47 -5.96
C LEU A 55 21.24 -2.61 -5.82
N MET A 56 21.14 -1.47 -5.13
CA MET A 56 22.24 -0.50 -4.97
C MET A 56 23.05 -0.76 -3.71
N GLY A 57 22.48 -1.46 -2.71
CA GLY A 57 23.09 -1.73 -1.40
C GLY A 57 23.67 -3.13 -1.23
N ALA A 58 23.49 -4.01 -2.20
CA ALA A 58 23.93 -5.40 -2.14
C ALA A 58 25.46 -5.51 -2.34
N SER A 59 26.22 -5.05 -1.35
CA SER A 59 27.64 -5.42 -1.21
C SER A 59 27.70 -6.85 -0.69
N SER A 60 27.84 -7.81 -1.58
CA SER A 60 28.17 -9.17 -1.17
C SER A 60 29.64 -9.25 -0.72
N SER A 61 29.94 -10.22 0.14
CA SER A 61 31.28 -10.52 0.66
C SER A 61 32.34 -10.75 -0.43
N ASN A 62 31.98 -10.80 -1.69
CA ASN A 62 32.84 -11.04 -2.85
C ASN A 62 33.06 -9.79 -3.75
N GLY A 63 32.75 -8.58 -3.28
CA GLY A 63 32.87 -7.34 -4.02
C GLY A 63 31.52 -6.67 -4.27
N PRO A 64 31.49 -5.38 -4.65
CA PRO A 64 30.25 -4.70 -4.94
C PRO A 64 29.65 -5.33 -6.19
N MET A 65 28.52 -6.00 -6.01
CA MET A 65 27.69 -6.47 -7.11
C MET A 65 27.22 -5.24 -7.89
N ASP A 66 27.75 -5.02 -9.07
CA ASP A 66 27.46 -3.82 -9.86
C ASP A 66 26.20 -4.00 -10.69
N LEU A 67 25.10 -4.41 -9.99
CA LEU A 67 23.77 -4.59 -10.57
C LEU A 67 23.29 -3.31 -11.25
N ALA A 68 23.63 -2.16 -10.66
CA ALA A 68 23.37 -0.88 -11.25
C ALA A 68 24.04 -0.71 -12.62
N ASN A 69 25.29 -1.17 -12.79
CA ASN A 69 25.99 -1.09 -14.08
C ASN A 69 25.39 -2.04 -15.13
N MET A 70 24.96 -3.23 -14.74
CA MET A 70 24.27 -4.15 -15.66
C MET A 70 22.97 -3.55 -16.21
N PHE A 71 22.15 -2.92 -15.37
CA PHE A 71 20.97 -2.21 -15.86
C PHE A 71 21.32 -0.92 -16.62
N LYS A 72 22.38 -0.22 -16.23
CA LYS A 72 22.83 1.01 -16.92
C LYS A 72 23.06 0.78 -18.41
N GLU A 73 23.63 -0.35 -18.79
CA GLU A 73 23.90 -0.65 -20.19
C GLU A 73 22.60 -0.85 -20.99
N GLY A 74 21.64 -1.62 -20.46
CA GLY A 74 20.35 -1.84 -21.09
C GLY A 74 19.48 -0.58 -21.16
N LEU A 75 19.48 0.20 -20.09
CA LEU A 75 18.75 1.46 -19.99
C LEU A 75 19.36 2.54 -20.89
N GLY A 76 20.70 2.61 -20.98
CA GLY A 76 21.40 3.63 -21.78
C GLY A 76 21.11 3.55 -23.26
N ARG A 77 20.75 2.39 -23.80
CA ARG A 77 20.37 2.16 -25.19
C ARG A 77 18.87 2.30 -25.45
N GLY A 78 18.05 2.55 -24.40
CA GLY A 78 16.59 2.62 -24.50
C GLY A 78 15.90 1.29 -24.84
N THR A 79 16.65 0.18 -24.83
CA THR A 79 16.13 -1.15 -25.16
C THR A 79 15.36 -1.76 -23.98
N VAL A 80 15.67 -1.38 -22.75
CA VAL A 80 14.98 -1.83 -21.54
C VAL A 80 14.18 -0.68 -20.96
N LYS A 81 12.90 -0.91 -20.68
CA LYS A 81 12.03 0.01 -19.94
C LYS A 81 11.84 -0.50 -18.54
N LEU A 82 12.18 0.32 -17.54
CA LEU A 82 12.16 -0.04 -16.13
C LEU A 82 11.39 1.00 -15.34
N ILE A 83 10.57 0.51 -14.42
CA ILE A 83 9.94 1.29 -13.35
C ILE A 83 10.48 0.76 -12.03
N GLY A 84 11.15 1.62 -11.27
CA GLY A 84 11.62 1.30 -9.92
C GLY A 84 10.77 1.98 -8.88
N ALA A 85 10.39 1.27 -7.82
CA ALA A 85 9.73 1.85 -6.66
C ALA A 85 10.65 1.77 -5.43
N THR A 86 10.63 2.82 -4.62
CA THR A 86 11.37 2.91 -3.36
C THR A 86 10.79 4.02 -2.50
N THR A 87 11.19 4.11 -1.22
CA THR A 87 10.84 5.26 -0.37
C THR A 87 11.75 6.46 -0.65
N VAL A 88 11.33 7.65 -0.21
CA VAL A 88 12.13 8.89 -0.35
C VAL A 88 13.45 8.75 0.39
N ASP A 89 13.41 8.25 1.63
CA ASP A 89 14.62 8.10 2.47
C ASP A 89 15.64 7.14 1.84
N GLU A 90 15.17 6.04 1.27
CA GLU A 90 16.01 5.04 0.61
C GLU A 90 16.53 5.53 -0.74
N TYR A 91 15.72 6.32 -1.48
CA TYR A 91 16.16 6.99 -2.68
C TYR A 91 17.34 7.93 -2.39
N GLU A 92 17.22 8.77 -1.36
CA GLU A 92 18.27 9.71 -0.97
C GLU A 92 19.52 9.00 -0.45
N ARG A 93 19.33 7.95 0.33
CA ARG A 93 20.43 7.20 0.97
C ARG A 93 21.21 6.33 0.00
N TYR A 94 20.54 5.66 -0.93
CA TYR A 94 21.16 4.63 -1.76
C TYR A 94 21.21 5.01 -3.24
N ILE A 95 20.12 5.56 -3.82
CA ILE A 95 20.03 5.77 -5.27
C ILE A 95 20.69 7.07 -5.69
N LEU A 96 20.46 8.16 -4.95
CA LEU A 96 20.95 9.50 -5.31
C LEU A 96 22.49 9.58 -5.36
N ARG A 97 23.17 8.68 -4.68
CA ARG A 97 24.65 8.59 -4.66
C ARG A 97 25.22 8.13 -6.00
N ASP A 98 24.48 7.31 -6.74
CA ASP A 98 24.88 6.86 -8.07
C ASP A 98 24.35 7.77 -9.16
N LYS A 99 25.08 8.86 -9.43
CA LYS A 99 24.70 9.86 -10.43
C LYS A 99 24.52 9.27 -11.83
N ALA A 100 25.24 8.19 -12.15
CA ALA A 100 25.14 7.55 -13.46
C ALA A 100 23.83 6.74 -13.59
N PHE A 101 23.36 6.15 -12.50
CA PHE A 101 22.07 5.48 -12.44
C PHE A 101 20.93 6.51 -12.51
N VAL A 102 20.95 7.52 -11.64
CA VAL A 102 19.91 8.57 -11.55
C VAL A 102 19.65 9.24 -12.87
N ARG A 103 20.71 9.54 -13.69
CA ARG A 103 20.56 10.21 -15.00
C ARG A 103 19.72 9.42 -16.02
N ARG A 104 19.41 8.15 -15.75
CA ARG A 104 18.64 7.28 -16.64
C ARG A 104 17.20 7.13 -16.24
N PHE A 105 16.82 7.74 -15.12
CA PHE A 105 15.47 7.68 -14.58
C PHE A 105 14.89 9.07 -14.44
N GLU A 106 13.60 9.16 -14.67
CA GLU A 106 12.79 10.29 -14.25
C GLU A 106 12.17 9.95 -12.88
N ARG A 107 12.30 10.86 -11.93
CA ARG A 107 11.71 10.71 -10.59
C ARG A 107 10.25 11.15 -10.63
N ILE A 108 9.39 10.29 -10.13
CA ILE A 108 7.96 10.55 -9.93
C ILE A 108 7.65 10.40 -8.46
N ASP A 109 7.28 11.49 -7.80
CA ASP A 109 6.91 11.47 -6.39
C ASP A 109 5.43 11.09 -6.24
N ILE A 110 5.17 10.02 -5.48
CA ILE A 110 3.82 9.60 -5.12
C ILE A 110 3.52 10.16 -3.73
N LEU A 111 2.70 11.19 -3.70
CA LEU A 111 2.30 11.86 -2.47
C LEU A 111 1.24 11.04 -1.72
N GLU A 112 1.18 11.24 -0.41
CA GLU A 112 0.10 10.70 0.42
C GLU A 112 -1.24 11.29 -0.08
N PRO A 113 -2.28 10.47 -0.29
CA PRO A 113 -3.56 10.96 -0.78
C PRO A 113 -4.24 11.86 0.27
N THR A 114 -5.07 12.80 -0.20
CA THR A 114 -5.93 13.60 0.69
C THR A 114 -6.94 12.70 1.41
N GLN A 115 -7.58 13.22 2.46
CA GLN A 115 -8.61 12.46 3.18
C GLN A 115 -9.76 12.04 2.25
N GLU A 116 -10.20 12.93 1.37
CA GLU A 116 -11.26 12.67 0.39
C GLU A 116 -10.85 11.54 -0.56
N MET A 117 -9.65 11.62 -1.12
CA MET A 117 -9.10 10.56 -1.97
C MET A 117 -8.95 9.24 -1.20
N CYS A 118 -8.57 9.32 0.07
CA CYS A 118 -8.45 8.13 0.92
C CYS A 118 -9.81 7.45 1.12
N VAL A 119 -10.88 8.21 1.37
CA VAL A 119 -12.26 7.68 1.45
C VAL A 119 -12.64 6.97 0.15
N GLU A 120 -12.38 7.58 -1.02
CA GLU A 120 -12.64 6.94 -2.30
C GLU A 120 -11.86 5.62 -2.48
N ILE A 121 -10.60 5.60 -2.05
CA ILE A 121 -9.76 4.38 -2.09
C ILE A 121 -10.36 3.29 -1.21
N LEU A 122 -10.80 3.62 0.01
CA LEU A 122 -11.46 2.68 0.90
C LEU A 122 -12.73 2.12 0.25
N MET A 123 -13.62 2.98 -0.24
CA MET A 123 -14.87 2.59 -0.91
C MET A 123 -14.62 1.66 -2.11
N LYS A 124 -13.63 1.98 -2.96
CA LYS A 124 -13.25 1.15 -4.12
C LYS A 124 -12.57 -0.16 -3.72
N THR A 125 -12.01 -0.23 -2.51
CA THR A 125 -11.32 -1.43 -1.99
C THR A 125 -12.27 -2.37 -1.25
N LEU A 126 -13.36 -1.86 -0.69
CA LEU A 126 -14.37 -2.65 0.05
C LEU A 126 -14.81 -3.91 -0.70
N PRO A 127 -15.24 -3.87 -1.98
CA PRO A 127 -15.67 -5.08 -2.67
C PRO A 127 -14.57 -6.15 -2.78
N LYS A 128 -13.31 -5.73 -2.84
CA LYS A 128 -12.17 -6.67 -2.87
C LYS A 128 -11.96 -7.33 -1.52
N ILE A 129 -12.12 -6.57 -0.42
CA ILE A 129 -12.03 -7.11 0.94
C ILE A 129 -13.17 -8.10 1.18
N GLU A 130 -14.38 -7.76 0.76
CA GLU A 130 -15.56 -8.63 0.86
C GLU A 130 -15.35 -9.97 0.13
N VAL A 131 -14.80 -9.93 -1.08
CA VAL A 131 -14.47 -11.15 -1.85
C VAL A 131 -13.37 -11.97 -1.17
N GLN A 132 -12.36 -11.31 -0.63
CA GLN A 132 -11.23 -11.99 0.02
C GLN A 132 -11.61 -12.66 1.34
N THR A 133 -12.51 -12.04 2.09
CA THR A 133 -12.91 -12.52 3.43
C THR A 133 -14.16 -13.38 3.41
N GLY A 134 -15.00 -13.26 2.37
CA GLY A 134 -16.33 -13.84 2.35
C GLY A 134 -17.35 -13.11 3.25
N VAL A 135 -16.93 -12.07 3.96
CA VAL A 135 -17.77 -11.25 4.84
C VAL A 135 -18.20 -9.99 4.11
N LYS A 136 -19.42 -9.51 4.35
CA LYS A 136 -19.95 -8.30 3.69
C LYS A 136 -20.16 -7.16 4.68
N LEU A 137 -19.94 -5.95 4.23
CA LEU A 137 -20.39 -4.73 4.90
C LEU A 137 -21.76 -4.35 4.31
N ASN A 138 -22.82 -4.95 4.88
CA ASN A 138 -24.16 -4.93 4.29
C ASN A 138 -24.98 -3.71 4.71
N TYR A 139 -24.47 -2.52 4.39
CA TYR A 139 -25.14 -1.23 4.61
C TYR A 139 -25.31 -0.49 3.28
N THR A 140 -26.09 0.59 3.31
CA THR A 140 -26.21 1.52 2.16
C THR A 140 -24.87 2.16 1.84
N ASP A 141 -24.67 2.59 0.60
CA ASP A 141 -23.42 3.25 0.21
C ASP A 141 -23.16 4.53 1.02
N PHE A 142 -24.22 5.23 1.42
CA PHE A 142 -24.13 6.39 2.31
C PHE A 142 -23.52 6.02 3.68
N ILE A 143 -24.01 4.96 4.31
CA ILE A 143 -23.46 4.48 5.61
C ILE A 143 -22.03 3.98 5.44
N LYS A 144 -21.74 3.22 4.37
CA LYS A 144 -20.37 2.77 4.07
C LYS A 144 -19.41 3.93 3.92
N GLU A 145 -19.83 4.98 3.21
CA GLU A 145 -19.02 6.19 3.04
C GLU A 145 -18.79 6.91 4.36
N ASN A 146 -19.79 7.02 5.23
CA ASN A 146 -19.65 7.62 6.56
C ASN A 146 -18.70 6.80 7.45
N ILE A 147 -18.78 5.48 7.43
CA ILE A 147 -17.82 4.60 8.12
C ILE A 147 -16.40 4.86 7.60
N CYS A 148 -16.21 4.93 6.28
CA CYS A 148 -14.91 5.22 5.68
C CYS A 148 -14.40 6.62 6.07
N LYS A 149 -15.26 7.64 6.04
CA LYS A 149 -14.93 9.01 6.49
C LYS A 149 -14.48 9.03 7.94
N PHE A 150 -15.20 8.33 8.81
CA PHE A 150 -14.85 8.21 10.22
C PHE A 150 -13.46 7.57 10.40
N ILE A 151 -13.21 6.43 9.76
CA ILE A 151 -11.92 5.73 9.83
C ILE A 151 -10.77 6.61 9.31
N VAL A 152 -10.97 7.32 8.20
CA VAL A 152 -9.97 8.22 7.65
C VAL A 152 -9.71 9.39 8.61
N ASN A 153 -10.75 10.02 9.14
CA ASN A 153 -10.61 11.14 10.09
C ASN A 153 -9.86 10.72 11.37
N MET A 154 -10.23 9.57 11.96
CA MET A 154 -9.57 9.11 13.19
C MET A 154 -8.10 8.71 12.99
N THR A 155 -7.69 8.40 11.78
CA THR A 155 -6.31 8.05 11.40
C THR A 155 -5.55 9.20 10.74
N SER A 156 -6.02 10.44 10.87
CA SER A 156 -5.36 11.64 10.34
C SER A 156 -3.97 11.85 10.96
N GLU A 157 -3.12 12.61 10.28
CA GLU A 157 -1.71 12.81 10.64
C GLU A 157 -1.49 13.20 12.11
N TYR A 158 -2.34 14.07 12.64
CA TYR A 158 -2.23 14.55 14.03
C TYR A 158 -2.77 13.58 15.09
N LYS A 159 -3.45 12.52 14.68
CA LYS A 159 -4.07 11.53 15.57
C LYS A 159 -3.31 10.21 15.60
N ARG A 160 -2.55 9.91 14.57
CA ARG A 160 -1.79 8.65 14.43
C ARG A 160 -0.49 8.68 15.23
N VAL A 161 -0.05 7.50 15.64
CA VAL A 161 1.23 7.31 16.34
C VAL A 161 2.37 7.62 15.36
N TYR A 162 3.24 8.55 15.74
CA TYR A 162 4.31 9.05 14.86
C TYR A 162 5.33 7.95 14.48
N GLU A 163 5.65 7.07 15.41
CA GLU A 163 6.60 5.98 15.24
C GLU A 163 6.10 4.90 14.25
N ILE A 164 4.79 4.84 14.04
CA ILE A 164 4.21 3.97 13.02
C ILE A 164 4.27 4.73 11.70
N SER A 165 5.20 4.34 10.84
CA SER A 165 5.43 4.97 9.54
C SER A 165 4.29 4.76 8.52
N SER A 166 3.23 4.04 8.91
CA SER A 166 2.06 3.81 8.06
C SER A 166 1.29 5.09 7.79
N ARG A 167 1.07 5.37 6.50
CA ARG A 167 0.41 6.58 5.99
C ARG A 167 -0.87 6.21 5.24
N TYR A 168 -1.59 7.22 4.76
CA TYR A 168 -2.72 6.97 3.87
C TYR A 168 -2.25 6.34 2.55
N PRO A 169 -3.04 5.42 1.97
CA PRO A 169 -4.32 4.89 2.48
C PRO A 169 -4.15 3.72 3.47
N ASP A 170 -2.94 3.24 3.70
CA ASP A 170 -2.63 1.94 4.32
C ASP A 170 -3.10 1.86 5.77
N ILE A 171 -2.89 2.94 6.54
CA ILE A 171 -3.32 3.02 7.94
C ILE A 171 -4.85 2.89 8.06
N ALA A 172 -5.62 3.58 7.21
CA ALA A 172 -7.07 3.53 7.23
C ALA A 172 -7.59 2.17 6.71
N LEU A 173 -6.97 1.60 5.67
CA LEU A 173 -7.26 0.26 5.18
C LEU A 173 -7.01 -0.81 6.24
N THR A 174 -5.98 -0.64 7.07
CA THR A 174 -5.68 -1.57 8.16
C THR A 174 -6.80 -1.59 9.19
N VAL A 175 -7.29 -0.42 9.63
CA VAL A 175 -8.44 -0.35 10.56
C VAL A 175 -9.70 -0.97 9.93
N LEU A 176 -9.97 -0.67 8.67
CA LEU A 176 -11.10 -1.25 7.97
C LEU A 176 -11.01 -2.79 7.91
N ARG A 177 -9.84 -3.35 7.55
CA ARG A 177 -9.61 -4.80 7.52
C ARG A 177 -9.73 -5.44 8.90
N GLN A 178 -9.34 -4.74 9.97
CA GLN A 178 -9.52 -5.22 11.34
C GLN A 178 -11.00 -5.42 11.67
N ALA A 179 -11.92 -4.57 11.19
CA ALA A 179 -13.34 -4.77 11.36
C ALA A 179 -13.85 -6.06 10.68
N PHE A 180 -13.37 -6.35 9.47
CA PHE A 180 -13.67 -7.62 8.79
C PHE A 180 -13.08 -8.82 9.54
N SER A 181 -11.87 -8.68 10.06
CA SER A 181 -11.25 -9.74 10.88
C SER A 181 -12.01 -9.99 12.18
N ALA A 182 -12.54 -8.95 12.83
CA ALA A 182 -13.38 -9.08 14.01
C ALA A 182 -14.68 -9.83 13.69
N ALA A 183 -15.31 -9.55 12.55
CA ALA A 183 -16.49 -10.27 12.10
C ALA A 183 -16.19 -11.76 11.85
N LEU A 184 -15.05 -12.07 11.21
CA LEU A 184 -14.61 -13.45 11.01
C LEU A 184 -14.37 -14.18 12.33
N PHE A 185 -13.76 -13.50 13.31
CA PHE A 185 -13.54 -14.06 14.64
C PHE A 185 -14.85 -14.41 15.35
N ASP A 186 -15.88 -13.58 15.17
CA ASP A 186 -17.23 -13.81 15.68
C ASP A 186 -18.06 -14.82 14.85
N ASN A 187 -17.46 -15.44 13.83
CA ASN A 187 -18.15 -16.29 12.83
C ASN A 187 -19.36 -15.57 12.17
N SER A 188 -19.27 -14.27 12.01
CA SER A 188 -20.29 -13.45 11.35
C SER A 188 -20.00 -13.35 9.87
N MET A 189 -21.03 -13.50 9.04
CA MET A 189 -20.95 -13.27 7.58
C MET A 189 -21.10 -11.79 7.21
N GLU A 190 -21.33 -10.93 8.22
CA GLU A 190 -21.53 -9.50 8.04
C GLU A 190 -20.70 -8.71 9.04
N VAL A 191 -20.05 -7.63 8.55
CA VAL A 191 -19.47 -6.62 9.42
C VAL A 191 -20.60 -5.77 10.00
N ARG A 192 -20.65 -5.67 11.32
CA ARG A 192 -21.59 -4.84 12.07
C ARG A 192 -20.85 -3.70 12.78
N PHE A 193 -21.57 -2.69 13.25
CA PHE A 193 -20.98 -1.55 13.97
C PHE A 193 -20.17 -1.97 15.19
N ARG A 194 -20.57 -3.04 15.89
CA ARG A 194 -19.78 -3.62 16.98
C ARG A 194 -18.38 -4.07 16.55
N HIS A 195 -18.23 -4.62 15.31
CA HIS A 195 -16.94 -5.07 14.80
C HIS A 195 -16.05 -3.88 14.43
N ILE A 196 -16.66 -2.82 13.90
CA ILE A 196 -15.96 -1.55 13.61
C ILE A 196 -15.51 -0.90 14.92
N TYR A 197 -16.37 -0.90 15.94
CA TYR A 197 -16.05 -0.40 17.28
C TYR A 197 -14.86 -1.16 17.90
N GLU A 198 -14.83 -2.49 17.82
CA GLU A 198 -13.71 -3.29 18.32
C GLU A 198 -12.42 -3.06 17.50
N ALA A 199 -12.52 -2.86 16.17
CA ALA A 199 -11.38 -2.49 15.34
C ALA A 199 -10.78 -1.14 15.75
N ILE A 200 -11.63 -0.13 15.99
CA ILE A 200 -11.20 1.19 16.48
C ILE A 200 -10.54 1.07 17.86
N LYS A 201 -11.15 0.30 18.76
CA LYS A 201 -10.66 0.11 20.13
C LYS A 201 -9.32 -0.62 20.20
N SER A 202 -9.11 -1.57 19.31
CA SER A 202 -7.91 -2.43 19.30
C SER A 202 -6.77 -1.89 18.42
N THR A 203 -7.01 -0.87 17.60
CA THR A 203 -5.97 -0.35 16.72
C THR A 203 -4.79 0.23 17.50
N LYS A 204 -3.58 -0.07 17.01
CA LYS A 204 -2.34 0.52 17.54
C LYS A 204 -1.86 1.70 16.69
N ALA A 205 -2.59 2.03 15.64
CA ALA A 205 -2.21 3.06 14.69
C ALA A 205 -2.46 4.49 15.20
N VAL A 206 -3.26 4.63 16.25
CA VAL A 206 -3.70 5.90 16.83
C VAL A 206 -3.37 5.92 18.33
N TYR A 207 -3.06 7.11 18.86
CA TYR A 207 -2.76 7.25 20.29
C TYR A 207 -3.93 6.84 21.19
N PRO A 208 -3.66 6.16 22.33
CA PRO A 208 -4.74 5.61 23.20
C PRO A 208 -5.76 6.63 23.71
N ASP A 209 -5.30 7.84 24.00
CA ASP A 209 -6.19 8.95 24.46
C ASP A 209 -7.07 9.46 23.31
N VAL A 210 -6.56 9.45 22.09
CA VAL A 210 -7.33 9.79 20.90
C VAL A 210 -8.37 8.70 20.65
N ILE A 211 -8.00 7.42 20.75
CA ILE A 211 -8.95 6.29 20.62
C ILE A 211 -10.13 6.47 21.57
N LYS A 212 -9.87 6.80 22.87
CA LYS A 212 -10.93 7.04 23.84
C LYS A 212 -11.90 8.15 23.45
N LYS A 213 -11.40 9.22 22.82
CA LYS A 213 -12.22 10.33 22.30
C LYS A 213 -13.01 9.90 21.07
N GLU A 214 -12.33 9.28 20.11
CA GLU A 214 -12.94 8.83 18.86
C GLU A 214 -14.03 7.77 19.09
N LEU A 215 -13.87 6.88 20.07
CA LEU A 215 -14.92 5.92 20.44
C LEU A 215 -16.19 6.60 20.97
N LYS A 216 -16.06 7.74 21.66
CA LYS A 216 -17.24 8.53 22.10
C LYS A 216 -17.92 9.16 20.89
N VAL A 217 -17.12 9.78 19.99
CA VAL A 217 -17.64 10.37 18.73
C VAL A 217 -18.33 9.31 17.88
N PHE A 218 -17.71 8.12 17.75
CA PHE A 218 -18.30 6.99 17.02
C PHE A 218 -19.67 6.58 17.58
N LYS A 219 -19.80 6.51 18.91
CA LYS A 219 -21.07 6.18 19.56
C LYS A 219 -22.15 7.24 19.35
N GLU A 220 -21.76 8.50 19.24
CA GLU A 220 -22.69 9.61 18.99
C GLU A 220 -23.11 9.66 17.52
N GLU A 221 -22.15 9.53 16.61
CA GLU A 221 -22.37 9.61 15.17
C GLU A 221 -23.20 8.44 14.64
N PHE A 222 -22.96 7.23 15.15
CA PHE A 222 -23.63 6.00 14.71
C PHE A 222 -24.60 5.46 15.78
N LYS A 223 -25.23 6.34 16.53
CA LYS A 223 -26.11 5.98 17.66
C LYS A 223 -27.30 5.13 17.24
N ASP A 224 -27.90 5.49 16.12
CA ASP A 224 -29.13 4.84 15.64
C ASP A 224 -28.82 3.42 15.13
N GLU A 225 -27.74 3.26 14.38
CA GLU A 225 -27.28 1.98 13.86
C GLU A 225 -26.81 1.04 15.00
N LEU A 226 -26.14 1.59 16.00
CA LEU A 226 -25.73 0.82 17.19
C LEU A 226 -26.95 0.37 18.00
N ALA A 227 -27.99 1.19 18.09
CA ALA A 227 -29.24 0.85 18.78
C ALA A 227 -30.00 -0.26 18.04
N GLU A 228 -30.05 -0.22 16.71
CA GLU A 228 -30.65 -1.28 15.88
C GLU A 228 -29.94 -2.63 16.06
N GLU A 229 -28.63 -2.62 16.28
CA GLU A 229 -27.86 -3.83 16.55
C GLU A 229 -27.95 -4.32 18.03
N GLY A 230 -28.70 -3.63 18.88
CA GLY A 230 -28.83 -3.98 20.30
C GLY A 230 -27.57 -3.72 21.13
N VAL A 231 -26.64 -2.90 20.62
CA VAL A 231 -25.45 -2.48 21.37
C VAL A 231 -25.86 -1.40 22.37
N VAL A 232 -25.93 -1.76 23.65
CA VAL A 232 -26.27 -0.83 24.75
C VAL A 232 -25.12 0.22 24.82
N VAL A 233 -25.42 1.42 24.40
CA VAL A 233 -24.53 2.56 24.60
C VAL A 233 -24.63 2.97 26.07
N GLU A 234 -23.68 2.54 26.90
CA GLU A 234 -23.59 3.03 28.28
C GLU A 234 -23.53 4.56 28.28
N LYS A 235 -24.45 5.19 29.01
CA LYS A 235 -24.44 6.65 29.18
C LYS A 235 -23.09 7.04 29.81
N PRO A 236 -22.40 8.07 29.28
CA PRO A 236 -21.21 8.58 29.98
C PRO A 236 -21.57 9.06 31.38
N GLN A 237 -20.86 8.50 32.39
CA GLN A 237 -20.84 9.06 33.72
C GLN A 237 -20.06 10.36 33.77
#